data_72804414472472a92a3de499e9f84b15
#
_entry.id   72804414472472a92a3de499e9f84b15
#
_cell.length_a   1.000
_cell.length_b   1.000
_cell.length_c   1.000
_cell.angle_alpha   90.00
_cell.angle_beta   90.00
_cell.angle_gamma   90.00
#
_symmetry.space_group_name_H-M   'P 1'
#
loop_
_entity.id
_entity.type
_entity.pdbx_description
1 polymer ?
#
loop_
_entity_poly.entity_id
_entity_poly.type
_entity_poly.pdbx_seq_one_letter_code
_entity_poly.pdbx_strand_id
1 'polypeptide(L)'
;METSVYLLASNNSDGNINIYDVTDGSNVTTKTLITTSVAADGIYYDQSDDAVIQASRSNLGLEGVTNISTITSGTSVGVDIMGTQDMSSPREVAVNGNFYVVADNADVDGDTNTPDGRLYIYSKNGSSFTLRNVITTDFKLWGITFYNNDLYAVVDATGELAVFTNFLSNTTDAMLSASKRVVIEGIVRTHGLTYDATTDTMVMTDIASAMNGQDDGGFHIIENFTSKFNGVSNGGTLAMSLQIRVAGSATMLGNPVDVAYDSETETVYIAEAGNNGGRILAFNNIGTGGNIAPVLNNSLAAASSVYLYKN
;
A
#
# COMPACT_ATOMS: atom_id res chain seq x y z
N MET A 1 4.86 28.09 9.06
CA MET A 1 3.53 27.58 8.68
C MET A 1 3.44 26.19 9.32
N GLU A 2 2.33 25.87 9.90
CA GLU A 2 2.10 24.54 10.46
C GLU A 2 1.97 23.57 9.28
N THR A 3 2.66 22.44 9.32
CA THR A 3 2.62 21.41 8.26
C THR A 3 1.26 20.73 8.31
N SER A 4 0.50 20.78 7.24
CA SER A 4 -0.75 20.02 7.13
C SER A 4 -0.45 18.57 6.74
N VAL A 5 -1.16 17.65 7.37
CA VAL A 5 -1.00 16.21 7.15
C VAL A 5 -2.31 15.61 6.64
N TYR A 6 -2.25 14.98 5.48
CA TYR A 6 -3.41 14.37 4.84
C TYR A 6 -3.19 12.88 4.64
N LEU A 7 -4.20 12.10 4.98
CA LEU A 7 -4.27 10.68 4.63
C LEU A 7 -5.27 10.49 3.50
N LEU A 8 -4.79 10.02 2.37
CA LEU A 8 -5.63 9.64 1.25
C LEU A 8 -6.00 8.16 1.40
N ALA A 9 -7.22 7.82 1.05
CA ALA A 9 -7.68 6.42 1.06
C ALA A 9 -8.55 6.10 -0.14
N SER A 10 -8.36 4.90 -0.67
CA SER A 10 -9.22 4.24 -1.66
C SER A 10 -10.06 3.14 -1.01
N ASN A 11 -11.05 2.63 -1.75
CA ASN A 11 -11.88 1.54 -1.27
C ASN A 11 -12.46 0.71 -2.43
N ASN A 12 -12.84 -0.52 -2.12
CA ASN A 12 -13.46 -1.46 -3.06
C ASN A 12 -15.00 -1.50 -2.98
N SER A 13 -15.63 -0.54 -2.27
CA SER A 13 -17.08 -0.43 -2.16
C SER A 13 -17.69 0.50 -3.19
N ASP A 14 -17.05 1.65 -3.44
CA ASP A 14 -17.53 2.66 -4.39
C ASP A 14 -16.42 3.32 -5.21
N GLY A 15 -15.15 2.98 -4.93
CA GLY A 15 -13.97 3.48 -5.65
C GLY A 15 -13.67 4.96 -5.44
N ASN A 16 -14.39 5.64 -4.54
CA ASN A 16 -14.20 7.06 -4.27
C ASN A 16 -12.86 7.35 -3.61
N ILE A 17 -12.35 8.56 -3.83
CA ILE A 17 -11.16 9.07 -3.14
C ILE A 17 -11.61 9.75 -1.85
N ASN A 18 -11.08 9.28 -0.72
CA ASN A 18 -11.32 9.85 0.59
C ASN A 18 -10.03 10.50 1.09
N ILE A 19 -10.11 11.77 1.48
CA ILE A 19 -8.97 12.57 1.97
C ILE A 19 -9.31 13.00 3.39
N TYR A 20 -8.56 12.48 4.35
CA TYR A 20 -8.67 12.82 5.76
C TYR A 20 -7.62 13.87 6.11
N ASP A 21 -8.04 15.03 6.62
CA ASP A 21 -7.12 15.96 7.27
C ASP A 21 -6.85 15.42 8.69
N VAL A 22 -5.66 14.91 8.89
CA VAL A 22 -5.18 14.32 10.15
C VAL A 22 -4.16 15.22 10.86
N THR A 23 -4.04 16.47 10.45
CA THR A 23 -3.15 17.47 11.07
C THR A 23 -3.41 17.59 12.56
N ASP A 24 -4.69 17.66 12.96
CA ASP A 24 -5.13 17.52 14.33
C ASP A 24 -5.84 16.17 14.50
N GLY A 25 -5.13 15.18 15.04
CA GLY A 25 -5.67 13.84 15.25
C GLY A 25 -6.90 13.78 16.15
N SER A 26 -7.20 14.84 16.91
CA SER A 26 -8.42 14.95 17.72
C SER A 26 -9.63 15.51 16.95
N ASN A 27 -9.40 16.09 15.77
CA ASN A 27 -10.44 16.73 14.96
C ASN A 27 -10.25 16.42 13.46
N VAL A 28 -10.37 15.16 13.10
CA VAL A 28 -10.20 14.69 11.73
C VAL A 28 -11.40 15.07 10.87
N THR A 29 -11.15 15.77 9.77
CA THR A 29 -12.17 16.08 8.76
C THR A 29 -11.96 15.24 7.50
N THR A 30 -13.05 14.99 6.77
CA THR A 30 -13.00 14.12 5.58
C THR A 30 -13.55 14.86 4.37
N LYS A 31 -12.82 14.78 3.25
CA LYS A 31 -13.24 15.20 1.93
C LYS A 31 -13.36 13.97 1.04
N THR A 32 -14.50 13.81 0.36
CA THR A 32 -14.74 12.70 -0.56
C THR A 32 -14.92 13.23 -1.97
N LEU A 33 -14.18 12.67 -2.93
CA LEU A 33 -14.35 12.90 -4.36
C LEU A 33 -15.02 11.67 -4.97
N ILE A 34 -16.11 11.89 -5.70
CA ILE A 34 -16.90 10.81 -6.30
C ILE A 34 -16.30 10.49 -7.67
N THR A 35 -15.65 9.35 -7.79
CA THR A 35 -14.98 8.92 -9.03
C THR A 35 -15.91 8.11 -9.93
N THR A 36 -15.47 7.83 -11.16
CA THR A 36 -16.12 6.89 -12.07
C THR A 36 -15.70 5.44 -11.82
N SER A 37 -14.63 5.22 -11.07
CA SER A 37 -14.23 3.90 -10.59
C SER A 37 -15.20 3.44 -9.50
N VAL A 38 -15.62 2.18 -9.52
CA VAL A 38 -16.50 1.60 -8.49
C VAL A 38 -15.75 0.68 -7.52
N ALA A 39 -14.46 0.48 -7.75
CA ALA A 39 -13.52 -0.21 -6.87
C ALA A 39 -12.09 0.21 -7.22
N ALA A 40 -11.30 0.56 -6.22
CA ALA A 40 -9.90 0.96 -6.38
C ALA A 40 -9.06 0.43 -5.22
N ASP A 41 -7.83 0.01 -5.53
CA ASP A 41 -6.78 -0.31 -4.55
C ASP A 41 -5.73 0.82 -4.55
N GLY A 42 -4.46 0.55 -4.71
CA GLY A 42 -3.33 1.46 -4.54
C GLY A 42 -3.60 2.93 -4.85
N ILE A 43 -3.25 3.80 -3.93
CA ILE A 43 -3.47 5.24 -4.04
C ILE A 43 -2.17 6.02 -3.80
N TYR A 44 -1.96 7.08 -4.57
CA TYR A 44 -0.78 7.94 -4.48
C TYR A 44 -1.16 9.39 -4.73
N TYR A 45 -0.51 10.33 -4.04
CA TYR A 45 -0.64 11.75 -4.31
C TYR A 45 0.60 12.29 -5.03
N ASP A 46 0.39 12.77 -6.24
CA ASP A 46 1.41 13.47 -7.00
C ASP A 46 1.32 14.98 -6.73
N GLN A 47 2.21 15.45 -5.88
CA GLN A 47 2.26 16.85 -5.48
C GLN A 47 2.55 17.79 -6.66
N SER A 48 3.30 17.35 -7.66
CA SER A 48 3.70 18.20 -8.79
C SER A 48 2.52 18.64 -9.64
N ASP A 49 1.49 17.81 -9.73
CA ASP A 49 0.29 18.04 -10.53
C ASP A 49 -0.98 18.20 -9.70
N ASP A 50 -0.84 18.25 -8.34
CA ASP A 50 -1.99 18.24 -7.42
C ASP A 50 -2.98 17.12 -7.79
N ALA A 51 -2.47 15.91 -7.97
CA ALA A 51 -3.22 14.79 -8.51
C ALA A 51 -3.26 13.60 -7.55
N VAL A 52 -4.42 12.98 -7.44
CA VAL A 52 -4.54 11.62 -6.85
C VAL A 52 -4.53 10.61 -7.97
N ILE A 53 -3.66 9.62 -7.83
CA ILE A 53 -3.52 8.48 -8.73
C ILE A 53 -4.04 7.24 -8.02
N GLN A 54 -4.89 6.45 -8.69
CA GLN A 54 -5.45 5.20 -8.17
C GLN A 54 -5.20 4.04 -9.13
N ALA A 55 -4.96 2.85 -8.58
CA ALA A 55 -5.07 1.59 -9.29
C ALA A 55 -6.54 1.17 -9.31
N SER A 56 -7.25 1.48 -10.40
CA SER A 56 -8.67 1.15 -10.54
C SER A 56 -8.86 -0.33 -10.80
N ARG A 57 -9.58 -1.00 -9.90
CA ARG A 57 -9.95 -2.41 -10.05
C ARG A 57 -11.15 -2.63 -10.97
N SER A 58 -12.01 -1.63 -11.09
CA SER A 58 -13.16 -1.71 -11.99
C SER A 58 -12.81 -1.40 -13.44
N ASN A 59 -11.82 -0.51 -13.67
CA ASN A 59 -11.38 -0.13 -15.01
C ASN A 59 -10.05 -0.81 -15.42
N LEU A 60 -9.47 -1.60 -14.53
CA LEU A 60 -8.27 -2.45 -14.76
C LEU A 60 -7.05 -1.67 -15.23
N GLY A 61 -6.86 -0.47 -14.67
CA GLY A 61 -5.79 0.44 -15.08
C GLY A 61 -5.43 1.47 -14.04
N LEU A 62 -4.44 2.30 -14.38
CA LEU A 62 -4.00 3.43 -13.58
C LEU A 62 -4.77 4.68 -13.99
N GLU A 63 -5.38 5.36 -13.05
CA GLU A 63 -6.22 6.55 -13.25
C GLU A 63 -5.77 7.70 -12.36
N GLY A 64 -5.89 8.93 -12.84
CA GLY A 64 -5.57 10.13 -12.07
C GLY A 64 -6.62 11.22 -12.20
N VAL A 65 -6.86 11.89 -11.07
CA VAL A 65 -7.72 13.08 -10.95
C VAL A 65 -6.85 14.26 -10.51
N THR A 66 -6.86 15.35 -11.26
CA THR A 66 -6.01 16.54 -11.02
C THR A 66 -6.75 17.64 -10.28
N ASN A 67 -5.98 18.66 -9.81
CA ASN A 67 -6.49 19.84 -9.12
C ASN A 67 -7.33 19.52 -7.88
N ILE A 68 -7.00 18.45 -7.20
CA ILE A 68 -7.81 17.94 -6.09
C ILE A 68 -7.89 18.91 -4.90
N SER A 69 -6.89 19.77 -4.70
CA SER A 69 -6.90 20.76 -3.62
C SER A 69 -8.06 21.76 -3.74
N THR A 70 -8.47 22.06 -4.97
CA THR A 70 -9.53 23.05 -5.27
C THR A 70 -10.94 22.45 -5.34
N ILE A 71 -11.07 21.12 -5.43
CA ILE A 71 -12.35 20.45 -5.55
C ILE A 71 -13.02 20.35 -4.17
N THR A 72 -14.31 20.66 -4.08
CA THR A 72 -15.08 20.53 -2.84
C THR A 72 -15.55 19.10 -2.60
N SER A 73 -15.76 18.74 -1.34
CA SER A 73 -16.28 17.41 -0.97
C SER A 73 -17.63 17.12 -1.60
N GLY A 74 -17.86 15.88 -2.01
CA GLY A 74 -19.09 15.43 -2.67
C GLY A 74 -19.15 15.73 -4.18
N THR A 75 -18.09 16.29 -4.76
CA THR A 75 -18.04 16.57 -6.20
C THR A 75 -17.74 15.30 -6.99
N SER A 76 -18.49 15.09 -8.09
CA SER A 76 -18.18 14.05 -9.07
C SER A 76 -17.00 14.52 -9.95
N VAL A 77 -15.98 13.68 -10.07
CA VAL A 77 -14.75 13.95 -10.82
C VAL A 77 -14.58 12.95 -11.96
N GLY A 78 -14.03 13.43 -13.06
CA GLY A 78 -13.59 12.59 -14.19
C GLY A 78 -12.15 12.12 -14.02
N VAL A 79 -11.72 11.22 -14.90
CA VAL A 79 -10.33 10.81 -15.01
C VAL A 79 -9.62 11.77 -15.97
N ASP A 80 -8.58 12.45 -15.46
CA ASP A 80 -7.78 13.41 -16.24
C ASP A 80 -6.53 12.75 -16.83
N ILE A 81 -5.98 11.77 -16.12
CA ILE A 81 -4.76 11.03 -16.50
C ILE A 81 -5.12 9.54 -16.52
N MET A 82 -4.84 8.87 -17.62
CA MET A 82 -5.18 7.45 -17.77
C MET A 82 -4.00 6.66 -18.34
N GLY A 83 -3.78 5.46 -17.80
CA GLY A 83 -2.93 4.42 -18.36
C GLY A 83 -3.69 3.45 -19.25
N THR A 84 -3.02 2.40 -19.69
CA THR A 84 -3.66 1.27 -20.36
C THR A 84 -4.58 0.51 -19.40
N GLN A 85 -5.61 -0.15 -19.94
CA GLN A 85 -6.59 -0.91 -19.17
C GLN A 85 -6.42 -2.43 -19.39
N ASP A 86 -5.19 -2.93 -19.21
CA ASP A 86 -4.78 -4.30 -19.56
C ASP A 86 -4.47 -5.15 -18.33
N MET A 87 -4.63 -4.59 -17.13
CA MET A 87 -4.46 -5.33 -15.88
C MET A 87 -5.64 -6.27 -15.64
N SER A 88 -5.46 -7.22 -14.74
CA SER A 88 -6.54 -8.16 -14.38
C SER A 88 -6.94 -8.04 -12.91
N SER A 89 -5.99 -7.70 -12.05
CA SER A 89 -6.22 -7.51 -10.61
C SER A 89 -5.23 -6.50 -10.03
N PRO A 90 -5.31 -5.22 -10.46
CA PRO A 90 -4.40 -4.19 -9.95
C PRO A 90 -4.55 -4.02 -8.42
N ARG A 91 -3.42 -3.82 -7.76
CA ARG A 91 -3.32 -3.67 -6.31
C ARG A 91 -2.61 -2.37 -5.96
N GLU A 92 -1.35 -2.40 -5.60
CA GLU A 92 -0.61 -1.28 -5.07
C GLU A 92 0.09 -0.47 -6.17
N VAL A 93 0.34 0.81 -5.89
CA VAL A 93 1.11 1.73 -6.73
C VAL A 93 2.35 2.19 -5.98
N ALA A 94 3.52 1.97 -6.57
CA ALA A 94 4.77 2.54 -6.08
C ALA A 94 5.38 3.50 -7.10
N VAL A 95 5.91 4.62 -6.63
CA VAL A 95 6.43 5.69 -7.50
C VAL A 95 7.91 5.93 -7.24
N ASN A 96 8.70 6.04 -8.31
CA ASN A 96 10.10 6.45 -8.25
C ASN A 96 10.41 7.41 -9.42
N GLY A 97 10.57 8.68 -9.11
CA GLY A 97 10.70 9.74 -10.11
C GLY A 97 9.45 9.81 -11.00
N ASN A 98 9.64 9.70 -12.30
CA ASN A 98 8.53 9.72 -13.27
C ASN A 98 7.94 8.33 -13.54
N PHE A 99 8.39 7.28 -12.83
CA PHE A 99 7.91 5.94 -13.04
C PHE A 99 6.88 5.54 -11.98
N TYR A 100 5.74 5.04 -12.44
CA TYR A 100 4.66 4.50 -11.65
C TYR A 100 4.60 3.00 -11.90
N VAL A 101 4.78 2.22 -10.86
CA VAL A 101 4.73 0.76 -10.92
C VAL A 101 3.47 0.28 -10.24
N VAL A 102 2.68 -0.54 -10.95
CA VAL A 102 1.45 -1.11 -10.41
C VAL A 102 1.61 -2.61 -10.26
N ALA A 103 1.37 -3.12 -9.07
CA ALA A 103 1.28 -4.56 -8.81
C ALA A 103 -0.05 -5.10 -9.32
N ASP A 104 -0.02 -6.12 -10.16
CA ASP A 104 -1.18 -6.89 -10.60
C ASP A 104 -1.08 -8.31 -9.99
N ASN A 105 -2.03 -8.64 -9.13
CA ASN A 105 -2.08 -9.90 -8.37
C ASN A 105 -2.60 -11.08 -9.19
N ALA A 106 -3.07 -10.85 -10.42
CA ALA A 106 -3.59 -11.94 -11.24
C ALA A 106 -2.49 -12.95 -11.58
N ASP A 107 -2.81 -14.21 -11.41
CA ASP A 107 -2.05 -15.34 -11.91
C ASP A 107 -2.12 -15.33 -13.45
N VAL A 108 -0.98 -15.25 -14.11
CA VAL A 108 -0.90 -14.97 -15.56
C VAL A 108 -1.34 -16.17 -16.39
N ASP A 109 -0.92 -17.38 -15.99
CA ASP A 109 -1.22 -18.61 -16.71
C ASP A 109 -2.37 -19.42 -16.09
N GLY A 110 -2.83 -19.02 -14.89
CA GLY A 110 -3.91 -19.68 -14.15
C GLY A 110 -3.51 -21.00 -13.49
N ASP A 111 -2.22 -21.35 -13.50
CA ASP A 111 -1.72 -22.53 -12.79
C ASP A 111 -1.37 -22.19 -11.34
N THR A 112 -2.26 -22.48 -10.43
CA THR A 112 -2.09 -22.21 -9.00
C THR A 112 -0.89 -22.96 -8.36
N ASN A 113 -0.26 -23.91 -9.05
CA ASN A 113 0.95 -24.58 -8.58
C ASN A 113 2.22 -23.78 -8.90
N THR A 114 2.13 -22.87 -9.86
CA THR A 114 3.19 -21.95 -10.25
C THR A 114 2.68 -20.50 -10.15
N PRO A 115 2.39 -20.02 -8.91
CA PRO A 115 1.79 -18.70 -8.74
C PRO A 115 2.70 -17.62 -9.32
N ASP A 116 2.14 -16.72 -10.08
CA ASP A 116 2.84 -15.58 -10.66
C ASP A 116 2.04 -14.28 -10.49
N GLY A 117 2.63 -13.17 -10.89
CA GLY A 117 2.02 -11.85 -10.88
C GLY A 117 2.72 -10.94 -11.87
N ARG A 118 2.25 -9.71 -12.02
CA ARG A 118 2.84 -8.74 -12.95
C ARG A 118 3.08 -7.39 -12.27
N LEU A 119 4.12 -6.72 -12.73
CA LEU A 119 4.44 -5.33 -12.40
C LEU A 119 4.37 -4.52 -13.69
N TYR A 120 3.35 -3.67 -13.79
CA TYR A 120 3.17 -2.75 -14.93
C TYR A 120 3.95 -1.47 -14.66
N ILE A 121 4.86 -1.11 -15.54
CA ILE A 121 5.76 0.04 -15.36
C ILE A 121 5.36 1.12 -16.35
N TYR A 122 4.80 2.20 -15.83
CA TYR A 122 4.42 3.38 -16.61
C TYR A 122 5.43 4.50 -16.42
N SER A 123 5.65 5.29 -17.48
CA SER A 123 6.24 6.63 -17.39
C SER A 123 5.12 7.66 -17.46
N LYS A 124 5.15 8.66 -16.56
CA LYS A 124 4.24 9.79 -16.60
C LYS A 124 4.84 10.92 -17.43
N ASN A 125 4.10 11.39 -18.42
CA ASN A 125 4.47 12.51 -19.29
C ASN A 125 3.28 13.49 -19.36
N GLY A 126 3.33 14.54 -18.54
CA GLY A 126 2.22 15.48 -18.43
C GLY A 126 0.94 14.77 -17.96
N SER A 127 -0.13 14.81 -18.77
CA SER A 127 -1.44 14.24 -18.46
C SER A 127 -1.64 12.82 -18.96
N SER A 128 -0.57 12.04 -19.18
CA SER A 128 -0.70 10.66 -19.64
C SER A 128 0.28 9.71 -18.96
N PHE A 129 -0.18 8.48 -18.76
CA PHE A 129 0.66 7.34 -18.42
C PHE A 129 0.95 6.53 -19.68
N THR A 130 2.24 6.37 -20.00
CA THR A 130 2.68 5.51 -21.11
C THR A 130 3.27 4.23 -20.55
N LEU A 131 2.68 3.08 -20.88
CA LEU A 131 3.22 1.79 -20.48
C LEU A 131 4.61 1.60 -21.12
N ARG A 132 5.63 1.44 -20.27
CA ARG A 132 7.00 1.19 -20.71
C ARG A 132 7.25 -0.28 -20.98
N ASN A 133 6.94 -1.12 -20.00
CA ASN A 133 7.07 -2.57 -20.06
C ASN A 133 6.35 -3.25 -18.88
N VAL A 134 6.22 -4.57 -18.96
CA VAL A 134 5.63 -5.42 -17.92
C VAL A 134 6.66 -6.45 -17.46
N ILE A 135 6.82 -6.57 -16.15
CA ILE A 135 7.63 -7.63 -15.51
C ILE A 135 6.68 -8.68 -14.93
N THR A 136 6.85 -9.93 -15.33
CA THR A 136 6.21 -11.09 -14.69
C THR A 136 7.09 -11.57 -13.54
N THR A 137 6.50 -11.87 -12.39
CA THR A 137 7.18 -12.40 -11.20
C THR A 137 6.82 -13.87 -10.97
N ASP A 138 7.67 -14.58 -10.25
CA ASP A 138 7.47 -16.00 -9.88
C ASP A 138 6.68 -16.18 -8.57
N PHE A 139 5.87 -15.17 -8.22
CA PHE A 139 4.95 -15.19 -7.08
C PHE A 139 3.85 -14.13 -7.25
N LYS A 140 2.75 -14.30 -6.55
CA LYS A 140 1.67 -13.30 -6.49
C LYS A 140 2.08 -12.10 -5.67
N LEU A 141 1.76 -10.91 -6.16
CA LEU A 141 2.09 -9.62 -5.58
C LEU A 141 0.88 -9.00 -4.88
N TRP A 142 1.14 -8.12 -3.89
CA TRP A 142 0.15 -7.20 -3.39
C TRP A 142 0.79 -5.82 -3.19
N GLY A 143 1.25 -5.51 -1.98
CA GLY A 143 1.93 -4.27 -1.66
C GLY A 143 3.32 -4.18 -2.27
N ILE A 144 3.69 -3.01 -2.74
CA ILE A 144 5.02 -2.68 -3.26
C ILE A 144 5.46 -1.30 -2.79
N THR A 145 6.75 -1.12 -2.56
CA THR A 145 7.31 0.20 -2.23
C THR A 145 8.75 0.31 -2.73
N PHE A 146 9.17 1.52 -3.09
CA PHE A 146 10.57 1.79 -3.46
C PHE A 146 11.38 2.27 -2.25
N TYR A 147 12.61 1.79 -2.20
CA TYR A 147 13.71 2.44 -1.49
C TYR A 147 14.90 2.60 -2.42
N ASN A 148 15.28 3.83 -2.70
CA ASN A 148 16.24 4.17 -3.74
C ASN A 148 15.81 3.56 -5.10
N ASN A 149 16.62 2.66 -5.67
CA ASN A 149 16.35 1.98 -6.93
C ASN A 149 15.79 0.56 -6.75
N ASP A 150 15.63 0.12 -5.51
CA ASP A 150 15.18 -1.22 -5.18
C ASP A 150 13.67 -1.21 -4.93
N LEU A 151 12.95 -2.15 -5.55
CA LEU A 151 11.52 -2.37 -5.34
C LEU A 151 11.34 -3.50 -4.34
N TYR A 152 10.75 -3.20 -3.20
CA TYR A 152 10.29 -4.18 -2.22
C TYR A 152 8.85 -4.59 -2.54
N ALA A 153 8.54 -5.88 -2.40
CA ALA A 153 7.23 -6.43 -2.68
C ALA A 153 6.84 -7.49 -1.64
N VAL A 154 5.60 -7.46 -1.19
CA VAL A 154 5.07 -8.56 -0.39
C VAL A 154 4.76 -9.75 -1.29
N VAL A 155 5.03 -10.95 -0.80
CA VAL A 155 4.67 -12.20 -1.47
C VAL A 155 3.30 -12.61 -0.95
N ASP A 156 2.24 -12.40 -1.75
CA ASP A 156 0.86 -12.70 -1.34
C ASP A 156 0.70 -14.17 -0.93
N ALA A 157 -0.16 -14.39 0.04
CA ALA A 157 -0.42 -15.68 0.69
C ALA A 157 0.72 -16.23 1.57
N THR A 158 1.78 -15.44 1.80
CA THR A 158 2.90 -15.79 2.67
C THR A 158 3.25 -14.65 3.62
N GLY A 159 4.19 -14.89 4.55
CA GLY A 159 4.80 -13.86 5.39
C GLY A 159 6.17 -13.39 4.86
N GLU A 160 6.39 -13.42 3.54
CA GLU A 160 7.68 -13.08 2.95
C GLU A 160 7.69 -11.65 2.37
N LEU A 161 8.86 -11.02 2.51
CA LEU A 161 9.23 -9.79 1.83
C LEU A 161 10.28 -10.08 0.77
N ALA A 162 10.02 -9.69 -0.46
CA ALA A 162 10.92 -9.80 -1.61
C ALA A 162 11.55 -8.44 -1.93
N VAL A 163 12.72 -8.44 -2.55
CA VAL A 163 13.34 -7.24 -3.13
C VAL A 163 13.87 -7.53 -4.53
N PHE A 164 13.60 -6.61 -5.45
CA PHE A 164 14.17 -6.54 -6.79
C PHE A 164 15.17 -5.39 -6.83
N THR A 165 16.46 -5.70 -6.82
CA THR A 165 17.50 -4.68 -6.82
C THR A 165 17.59 -3.97 -8.15
N ASN A 166 17.76 -2.63 -8.11
CA ASN A 166 17.87 -1.78 -9.30
C ASN A 166 16.74 -2.03 -10.31
N PHE A 167 15.52 -2.13 -9.80
CA PHE A 167 14.34 -2.65 -10.52
C PHE A 167 14.08 -1.94 -11.86
N LEU A 168 14.14 -0.61 -11.89
CA LEU A 168 13.84 0.18 -13.09
C LEU A 168 14.88 0.06 -14.21
N SER A 169 16.01 -0.63 -13.98
CA SER A 169 16.98 -0.97 -15.03
C SER A 169 16.45 -2.02 -16.02
N ASN A 170 15.38 -2.74 -15.65
CA ASN A 170 14.68 -3.67 -16.52
C ASN A 170 13.73 -2.88 -17.42
N THR A 171 14.11 -2.68 -18.69
CA THR A 171 13.41 -1.77 -19.63
C THR A 171 12.59 -2.48 -20.69
N THR A 172 12.54 -3.81 -20.67
CA THR A 172 11.76 -4.66 -21.59
C THR A 172 10.92 -5.63 -20.80
N ASP A 173 9.90 -6.20 -21.45
CA ASP A 173 9.12 -7.29 -20.86
C ASP A 173 10.02 -8.47 -20.52
N ALA A 174 9.88 -8.98 -19.32
CA ALA A 174 10.68 -10.10 -18.83
C ALA A 174 9.98 -10.81 -17.67
N MET A 175 10.41 -12.05 -17.42
CA MET A 175 10.14 -12.74 -16.14
C MET A 175 11.35 -12.55 -15.24
N LEU A 176 11.11 -12.09 -14.00
CA LEU A 176 12.16 -11.86 -13.00
C LEU A 176 11.84 -12.61 -11.72
N SER A 177 12.83 -13.27 -11.17
CA SER A 177 12.83 -13.69 -9.76
C SER A 177 13.38 -12.57 -8.89
N ALA A 178 12.89 -12.47 -7.66
CA ALA A 178 13.40 -11.50 -6.70
C ALA A 178 14.90 -11.74 -6.43
N SER A 179 15.65 -10.65 -6.25
CA SER A 179 17.07 -10.70 -5.87
C SER A 179 17.25 -11.34 -4.48
N LYS A 180 16.25 -11.20 -3.62
CA LYS A 180 16.22 -11.77 -2.28
C LYS A 180 14.78 -11.89 -1.78
N ARG A 181 14.49 -12.96 -1.04
CA ARG A 181 13.25 -13.16 -0.28
C ARG A 181 13.60 -13.49 1.16
N VAL A 182 12.86 -12.92 2.10
CA VAL A 182 13.06 -13.09 3.55
C VAL A 182 11.72 -13.34 4.20
N VAL A 183 11.62 -14.38 5.01
CA VAL A 183 10.46 -14.62 5.87
C VAL A 183 10.48 -13.63 7.02
N ILE A 184 9.38 -12.90 7.22
CA ILE A 184 9.20 -12.04 8.40
C ILE A 184 8.48 -12.86 9.45
N GLU A 185 9.21 -13.29 10.49
CA GLU A 185 8.68 -14.18 11.51
C GLU A 185 7.43 -13.57 12.19
N GLY A 186 6.38 -14.38 12.33
CA GLY A 186 5.11 -13.96 12.95
C GLY A 186 4.08 -13.41 11.99
N ILE A 187 4.45 -13.02 10.80
CA ILE A 187 3.48 -12.72 9.73
C ILE A 187 3.00 -14.03 9.12
N VAL A 188 1.68 -14.21 9.08
CA VAL A 188 1.04 -15.36 8.42
C VAL A 188 0.79 -15.06 6.96
N ARG A 189 0.21 -13.89 6.67
CA ARG A 189 -0.05 -13.40 5.32
C ARG A 189 -0.01 -11.87 5.31
N THR A 190 0.79 -11.30 4.42
CA THR A 190 0.92 -9.84 4.31
C THR A 190 0.32 -9.33 3.02
N HIS A 191 -0.28 -8.12 3.07
CA HIS A 191 -0.75 -7.39 1.90
C HIS A 191 -0.09 -6.02 1.77
N GLY A 192 -0.08 -5.20 2.81
CA GLY A 192 0.43 -3.84 2.78
C GLY A 192 1.82 -3.70 3.36
N LEU A 193 2.59 -2.77 2.81
CA LEU A 193 3.86 -2.34 3.38
C LEU A 193 4.11 -0.87 3.09
N THR A 194 4.85 -0.23 3.98
CA THR A 194 5.41 1.12 3.75
C THR A 194 6.82 1.21 4.32
N TYR A 195 7.67 2.01 3.68
CA TYR A 195 9.03 2.25 4.14
C TYR A 195 9.28 3.74 4.32
N ASP A 196 9.71 4.13 5.51
CA ASP A 196 10.18 5.47 5.81
C ASP A 196 11.71 5.53 5.77
N ALA A 197 12.24 6.28 4.80
CA ALA A 197 13.68 6.42 4.61
C ALA A 197 14.35 7.34 5.64
N THR A 198 13.58 8.18 6.33
CA THR A 198 14.11 9.13 7.32
C THR A 198 14.52 8.39 8.59
N THR A 199 13.73 7.40 8.98
CA THR A 199 13.96 6.61 10.20
C THR A 199 14.44 5.18 9.91
N ASP A 200 14.62 4.80 8.64
CA ASP A 200 14.94 3.42 8.21
C ASP A 200 13.97 2.41 8.80
N THR A 201 12.66 2.70 8.68
CA THR A 201 11.59 1.89 9.27
C THR A 201 10.70 1.29 8.18
N MET A 202 10.53 -0.04 8.20
CA MET A 202 9.55 -0.77 7.40
C MET A 202 8.36 -1.14 8.29
N VAL A 203 7.15 -0.87 7.81
CA VAL A 203 5.91 -1.35 8.44
C VAL A 203 5.19 -2.28 7.47
N MET A 204 4.74 -3.44 7.96
CA MET A 204 4.05 -4.46 7.17
C MET A 204 2.78 -4.91 7.88
N THR A 205 1.71 -5.12 7.13
CA THR A 205 0.47 -5.67 7.66
C THR A 205 0.51 -7.20 7.73
N ASP A 206 -0.28 -7.78 8.64
CA ASP A 206 -0.54 -9.21 8.74
C ASP A 206 -2.05 -9.44 8.80
N ILE A 207 -2.63 -10.03 7.77
CA ILE A 207 -4.07 -10.36 7.74
C ILE A 207 -4.36 -11.70 8.42
N ALA A 208 -3.35 -12.33 9.01
CA ALA A 208 -3.42 -13.64 9.61
C ALA A 208 -4.00 -14.72 8.67
N SER A 209 -4.89 -15.57 9.17
CA SER A 209 -5.51 -16.62 8.35
C SER A 209 -6.64 -16.13 7.44
N ALA A 210 -7.07 -14.88 7.58
CA ALA A 210 -8.26 -14.28 6.94
C ALA A 210 -9.58 -15.03 7.24
N MET A 211 -9.61 -15.89 8.26
CA MET A 211 -10.81 -16.63 8.69
C MET A 211 -11.66 -15.84 9.68
N ASN A 212 -11.03 -14.98 10.47
CA ASN A 212 -11.68 -14.04 11.36
C ASN A 212 -11.39 -12.62 10.93
N GLY A 213 -12.22 -12.05 10.08
CA GLY A 213 -12.08 -10.68 9.56
C GLY A 213 -12.38 -9.59 10.59
N GLN A 214 -12.33 -9.87 11.90
CA GLN A 214 -12.65 -8.88 12.92
C GLN A 214 -11.44 -8.42 13.74
N ASP A 215 -10.57 -9.34 14.17
CA ASP A 215 -9.52 -9.00 15.14
C ASP A 215 -8.32 -9.97 15.20
N ASP A 216 -8.14 -10.84 14.22
CA ASP A 216 -7.00 -11.77 14.20
C ASP A 216 -5.76 -11.25 13.46
N GLY A 217 -5.88 -10.13 12.79
CA GLY A 217 -4.79 -9.46 12.10
C GLY A 217 -3.88 -8.62 12.99
N GLY A 218 -2.92 -7.96 12.35
CA GLY A 218 -1.95 -7.10 13.02
C GLY A 218 -1.06 -6.35 12.05
N PHE A 219 -0.03 -5.70 12.58
CA PHE A 219 1.06 -5.15 11.80
C PHE A 219 2.40 -5.26 12.54
N HIS A 220 3.47 -5.25 11.78
CA HIS A 220 4.84 -5.39 12.25
C HIS A 220 5.64 -4.14 11.88
N ILE A 221 6.48 -3.66 12.78
CA ILE A 221 7.38 -2.54 12.60
C ILE A 221 8.80 -3.05 12.71
N ILE A 222 9.64 -2.74 11.72
CA ILE A 222 11.04 -3.14 11.67
C ILE A 222 11.88 -1.86 11.57
N GLU A 223 12.34 -1.37 12.71
CA GLU A 223 13.29 -0.25 12.79
C GLU A 223 14.70 -0.73 12.38
N ASN A 224 15.54 0.20 11.89
CA ASN A 224 16.85 -0.13 11.30
C ASN A 224 16.73 -1.25 10.26
N PHE A 225 15.70 -1.13 9.43
CA PHE A 225 15.26 -2.16 8.48
C PHE A 225 16.39 -2.58 7.54
N THR A 226 17.10 -1.64 6.94
CA THR A 226 18.13 -1.97 5.93
C THR A 226 19.22 -2.85 6.51
N SER A 227 19.70 -2.55 7.72
CA SER A 227 20.71 -3.35 8.40
C SER A 227 20.19 -4.75 8.75
N LYS A 228 18.98 -4.82 9.34
CA LYS A 228 18.35 -6.09 9.74
C LYS A 228 18.03 -6.97 8.54
N PHE A 229 17.41 -6.41 7.51
CA PHE A 229 17.08 -7.13 6.29
C PHE A 229 18.32 -7.61 5.56
N ASN A 230 19.35 -6.76 5.42
CA ASN A 230 20.61 -7.13 4.76
C ASN A 230 21.37 -8.22 5.54
N GLY A 231 21.27 -8.26 6.85
CA GLY A 231 21.87 -9.28 7.71
C GLY A 231 21.27 -10.69 7.56
N VAL A 232 20.06 -10.81 6.98
CA VAL A 232 19.44 -12.12 6.71
C VAL A 232 19.83 -12.59 5.31
N SER A 233 20.17 -13.86 5.13
CA SER A 233 20.45 -14.46 3.82
C SER A 233 19.15 -14.66 3.01
N ASN A 234 19.29 -14.80 1.69
CA ASN A 234 18.16 -15.16 0.83
C ASN A 234 17.51 -16.48 1.30
N GLY A 235 16.17 -16.50 1.44
CA GLY A 235 15.40 -17.61 2.00
C GLY A 235 15.49 -17.74 3.52
N GLY A 236 16.20 -16.83 4.21
CA GLY A 236 16.29 -16.82 5.67
C GLY A 236 15.09 -16.14 6.33
N THR A 237 15.13 -16.04 7.67
CA THR A 237 14.05 -15.48 8.49
C THR A 237 14.55 -14.28 9.28
N LEU A 238 13.83 -13.17 9.22
CA LEU A 238 14.00 -12.02 10.10
C LEU A 238 13.21 -12.29 11.37
N ALA A 239 13.95 -12.50 12.48
CA ALA A 239 13.39 -12.98 13.74
C ALA A 239 12.39 -11.99 14.36
N MET A 240 11.37 -12.49 15.06
CA MET A 240 10.39 -11.71 15.81
C MET A 240 11.04 -10.77 16.83
N SER A 241 12.15 -11.17 17.45
CA SER A 241 12.89 -10.35 18.41
C SER A 241 13.50 -9.06 17.82
N LEU A 242 13.53 -8.94 16.50
CA LEU A 242 13.99 -7.76 15.76
C LEU A 242 12.85 -6.83 15.32
N GLN A 243 11.63 -7.14 15.72
CA GLN A 243 10.39 -6.49 15.28
C GLN A 243 9.58 -6.01 16.48
N ILE A 244 8.72 -5.04 16.25
CA ILE A 244 7.62 -4.68 17.14
C ILE A 244 6.34 -5.17 16.48
N ARG A 245 5.52 -5.95 17.19
CA ARG A 245 4.25 -6.46 16.68
C ARG A 245 3.08 -5.85 17.43
N VAL A 246 2.13 -5.30 16.67
CA VAL A 246 0.83 -4.81 17.19
C VAL A 246 -0.25 -5.75 16.68
N ALA A 247 -0.95 -6.44 17.61
CA ALA A 247 -2.03 -7.37 17.28
C ALA A 247 -2.85 -7.68 18.53
N GLY A 248 -4.08 -8.13 18.32
CA GLY A 248 -5.01 -8.55 19.37
C GLY A 248 -6.36 -7.86 19.27
N SER A 249 -7.33 -8.30 20.07
CA SER A 249 -8.74 -7.95 19.93
C SER A 249 -9.05 -6.45 20.08
N ALA A 250 -8.23 -5.70 20.83
CA ALA A 250 -8.42 -4.26 20.97
C ALA A 250 -8.02 -3.48 19.71
N THR A 251 -7.20 -4.06 18.82
CA THR A 251 -6.70 -3.37 17.62
C THR A 251 -7.77 -3.18 16.56
N MET A 252 -8.81 -4.01 16.52
CA MET A 252 -9.84 -4.04 15.47
C MET A 252 -9.27 -4.39 14.08
N LEU A 253 -8.12 -5.07 14.03
CA LEU A 253 -7.46 -5.48 12.78
C LEU A 253 -7.89 -6.90 12.41
N GLY A 254 -8.79 -7.02 11.43
CA GLY A 254 -9.25 -8.31 10.93
C GLY A 254 -8.74 -8.62 9.53
N ASN A 255 -8.60 -7.59 8.70
CA ASN A 255 -8.01 -7.69 7.36
C ASN A 255 -7.30 -6.38 7.02
N PRO A 256 -6.17 -6.08 7.67
CA PRO A 256 -5.37 -4.89 7.39
C PRO A 256 -4.66 -5.04 6.05
N VAL A 257 -5.17 -4.39 5.02
CA VAL A 257 -4.73 -4.59 3.63
C VAL A 257 -3.65 -3.62 3.19
N ASP A 258 -3.57 -2.43 3.80
CA ASP A 258 -2.53 -1.46 3.48
C ASP A 258 -2.17 -0.57 4.68
N VAL A 259 -1.00 0.10 4.60
CA VAL A 259 -0.41 0.85 5.69
C VAL A 259 0.35 2.08 5.22
N ALA A 260 0.17 3.19 5.95
CA ALA A 260 1.02 4.37 5.86
C ALA A 260 1.62 4.69 7.24
N TYR A 261 2.79 5.32 7.26
CA TYR A 261 3.51 5.63 8.49
C TYR A 261 3.97 7.08 8.53
N ASP A 262 3.66 7.74 9.63
CA ASP A 262 4.19 9.07 9.97
C ASP A 262 5.31 8.91 11.00
N SER A 263 6.55 9.06 10.56
CA SER A 263 7.73 8.93 11.42
C SER A 263 7.94 10.12 12.38
N GLU A 264 7.33 11.27 12.12
CA GLU A 264 7.43 12.44 13.04
C GLU A 264 6.56 12.26 14.28
N THR A 265 5.39 11.65 14.11
CA THR A 265 4.44 11.41 15.21
C THR A 265 4.42 9.94 15.65
N GLU A 266 5.22 9.09 15.01
CA GLU A 266 5.23 7.63 15.20
C GLU A 266 3.82 7.03 15.10
N THR A 267 3.03 7.50 14.11
CA THR A 267 1.65 7.08 13.89
C THR A 267 1.56 6.16 12.68
N VAL A 268 0.98 4.98 12.87
CA VAL A 268 0.67 4.01 11.81
C VAL A 268 -0.80 4.15 11.43
N TYR A 269 -1.08 4.36 10.14
CA TYR A 269 -2.43 4.40 9.57
C TYR A 269 -2.68 3.13 8.78
N ILE A 270 -3.85 2.52 8.96
CA ILE A 270 -4.20 1.22 8.34
C ILE A 270 -5.51 1.36 7.57
N ALA A 271 -5.49 0.86 6.32
CA ALA A 271 -6.71 0.48 5.61
C ALA A 271 -7.13 -0.92 6.07
N GLU A 272 -8.18 -0.99 6.86
CA GLU A 272 -8.75 -2.21 7.43
C GLU A 272 -10.01 -2.59 6.63
N ALA A 273 -9.97 -3.70 5.89
CA ALA A 273 -11.07 -4.08 4.99
C ALA A 273 -12.14 -4.97 5.64
N GLY A 274 -11.81 -5.65 6.74
CA GLY A 274 -12.66 -6.70 7.32
C GLY A 274 -13.51 -6.26 8.50
N ASN A 275 -12.93 -5.58 9.50
CA ASN A 275 -13.64 -5.24 10.73
C ASN A 275 -14.86 -4.34 10.46
N ASN A 276 -16.07 -4.84 10.80
CA ASN A 276 -17.35 -4.18 10.52
C ASN A 276 -17.53 -3.68 9.07
N GLY A 277 -16.90 -4.36 8.10
CA GLY A 277 -17.03 -4.03 6.68
C GLY A 277 -16.05 -2.97 6.17
N GLY A 278 -15.16 -2.47 7.01
CA GLY A 278 -14.06 -1.60 6.61
C GLY A 278 -13.90 -0.33 7.44
N ARG A 279 -12.64 0.07 7.65
CA ARG A 279 -12.25 1.21 8.49
C ARG A 279 -10.92 1.83 8.03
N ILE A 280 -10.73 3.08 8.42
CA ILE A 280 -9.41 3.71 8.54
C ILE A 280 -9.08 3.77 10.03
N LEU A 281 -7.99 3.14 10.42
CA LEU A 281 -7.49 3.10 11.79
C LEU A 281 -6.16 3.82 11.89
N ALA A 282 -5.89 4.48 13.03
CA ALA A 282 -4.57 5.01 13.35
C ALA A 282 -4.12 4.54 14.73
N PHE A 283 -2.83 4.26 14.84
CA PHE A 283 -2.18 3.80 16.05
C PHE A 283 -0.98 4.66 16.37
N ASN A 284 -0.92 5.20 17.60
CA ASN A 284 0.26 5.83 18.17
C ASN A 284 0.77 5.01 19.36
N ASN A 285 1.86 5.43 19.98
CA ASN A 285 2.48 4.70 21.10
C ASN A 285 2.80 3.24 20.75
N ILE A 286 3.21 3.01 19.52
CA ILE A 286 3.45 1.69 18.93
C ILE A 286 4.72 1.01 19.45
N GLY A 287 5.65 1.75 20.08
CA GLY A 287 6.99 1.28 20.44
C GLY A 287 7.03 0.06 21.38
N THR A 288 5.96 -0.19 22.14
CA THR A 288 5.87 -1.39 22.99
C THR A 288 5.16 -2.56 22.30
N GLY A 289 4.52 -2.32 21.17
CA GLY A 289 3.68 -3.33 20.50
C GLY A 289 2.49 -3.79 21.35
N GLY A 290 1.99 -4.97 21.03
CA GLY A 290 0.94 -5.64 21.81
C GLY A 290 -0.48 -5.28 21.38
N ASN A 291 -1.44 -5.51 22.28
CA ASN A 291 -2.87 -5.33 22.01
C ASN A 291 -3.32 -3.90 22.38
N ILE A 292 -3.08 -2.95 21.49
CA ILE A 292 -3.40 -1.53 21.68
C ILE A 292 -4.64 -1.15 20.87
N ALA A 293 -5.46 -0.24 21.41
CA ALA A 293 -6.61 0.29 20.69
C ALA A 293 -6.19 1.43 19.73
N PRO A 294 -6.87 1.58 18.58
CA PRO A 294 -6.62 2.70 17.68
C PRO A 294 -7.04 4.04 18.32
N VAL A 295 -6.30 5.09 17.96
CA VAL A 295 -6.63 6.48 18.35
C VAL A 295 -7.54 7.17 17.33
N LEU A 296 -7.58 6.65 16.09
CA LEU A 296 -8.53 7.04 15.04
C LEU A 296 -9.26 5.78 14.59
N ASN A 297 -10.57 5.92 14.39
CA ASN A 297 -11.44 4.82 13.94
C ASN A 297 -12.60 5.38 13.12
N ASN A 298 -12.36 5.57 11.83
CA ASN A 298 -13.34 6.08 10.87
C ASN A 298 -13.83 4.96 9.96
N SER A 299 -15.14 4.81 9.80
CA SER A 299 -15.71 3.82 8.88
C SER A 299 -15.39 4.20 7.43
N LEU A 300 -14.88 3.25 6.67
CA LEU A 300 -14.74 3.31 5.22
C LEU A 300 -14.97 1.90 4.67
N ALA A 301 -16.11 1.68 4.02
CA ALA A 301 -16.49 0.36 3.55
C ALA A 301 -15.44 -0.19 2.57
N ALA A 302 -15.00 -1.44 2.83
CA ALA A 302 -13.99 -2.12 2.04
C ALA A 302 -12.73 -1.26 1.78
N ALA A 303 -12.23 -0.54 2.81
CA ALA A 303 -11.00 0.23 2.72
C ALA A 303 -9.88 -0.62 2.12
N SER A 304 -9.12 -0.09 1.18
CA SER A 304 -8.21 -0.90 0.36
C SER A 304 -6.77 -0.37 0.29
N SER A 305 -6.54 0.93 0.29
CA SER A 305 -5.20 1.50 0.34
C SER A 305 -5.18 2.85 1.04
N VAL A 306 -4.03 3.24 1.56
CA VAL A 306 -3.77 4.52 2.22
C VAL A 306 -2.44 5.11 1.80
N TYR A 307 -2.41 6.43 1.63
CA TYR A 307 -1.19 7.19 1.35
C TYR A 307 -1.13 8.45 2.21
N LEU A 308 -0.03 8.63 2.94
CA LEU A 308 0.18 9.82 3.76
C LEU A 308 0.92 10.91 2.99
N TYR A 309 0.39 12.12 3.03
CA TYR A 309 0.98 13.29 2.40
C TYR A 309 1.12 14.44 3.41
N LYS A 310 2.26 15.12 3.37
CA LYS A 310 2.57 16.31 4.17
C LYS A 310 2.83 17.51 3.26
N ASN A 311 2.19 18.64 3.57
CA ASN A 311 2.30 19.89 2.80
C ASN A 311 3.07 20.95 3.56
#